data_ecb92758cc080d12064b342d334723c7
#
_entry.id   ecb92758cc080d12064b342d334723c7
#
_cell.length_a   1.000
_cell.length_b   1.000
_cell.length_c   1.000
_cell.angle_alpha   90.00
_cell.angle_beta   90.00
_cell.angle_gamma   90.00
#
_symmetry.space_group_name_H-M   'P 1'
#
loop_
_entity.id
_entity.type
_entity.pdbx_description
1 polymer ?
#
loop_
_entity_poly.entity_id
_entity_poly.type
_entity_poly.pdbx_seq_one_letter_code
_entity_poly.pdbx_strand_id
1 'polypeptide(L)'
;HKMSMVFQRFGLFPHKTVLQNVGYGLEMQGIDENKRNSVAMDKIQAVGLNGFENQFPAQLSGGMQQRVGLARALATDTDIMLMDEAFSALDPLIRSDMQKQLLDLQAELKKTIVFITHDLDESLRLGDHIGILNAGKLVQVGTPVEIIMNPADDYVEAFVKDVNRAKVIKAKI
;
A
#
# COMPACT_ATOMS: atom_id res chain seq x y z
N HIS A 1 -14.70 -12.55 2.82
CA HIS A 1 -13.72 -12.11 1.80
C HIS A 1 -12.32 -12.17 2.38
N LYS A 2 -11.39 -12.82 1.66
CA LYS A 2 -10.02 -13.05 2.16
C LYS A 2 -9.00 -12.01 1.67
N MET A 3 -9.38 -11.17 0.70
CA MET A 3 -8.46 -10.21 0.09
C MET A 3 -9.13 -8.87 -0.18
N SER A 4 -8.36 -7.79 -0.01
CA SER A 4 -8.68 -6.43 -0.44
C SER A 4 -7.63 -5.93 -1.43
N MET A 5 -7.94 -4.89 -2.21
CA MET A 5 -7.03 -4.35 -3.21
C MET A 5 -7.01 -2.82 -3.20
N VAL A 6 -5.80 -2.28 -3.28
CA VAL A 6 -5.52 -0.85 -3.51
C VAL A 6 -4.95 -0.71 -4.92
N PHE A 7 -5.62 0.08 -5.75
CA PHE A 7 -5.28 0.26 -7.17
C PHE A 7 -4.36 1.47 -7.37
N GLN A 8 -3.56 1.43 -8.42
CA GLN A 8 -2.69 2.53 -8.85
C GLN A 8 -3.45 3.85 -9.07
N ARG A 9 -4.63 3.81 -9.67
CA ARG A 9 -5.52 4.98 -9.89
C ARG A 9 -6.64 5.06 -8.85
N PHE A 10 -6.31 4.91 -7.58
CA PHE A 10 -7.18 5.03 -6.39
C PHE A 10 -8.52 4.29 -6.48
N GLY A 11 -9.16 4.20 -7.65
CA GLY A 11 -10.43 3.51 -7.88
C GLY A 11 -11.57 4.02 -6.99
N LEU A 12 -11.57 5.31 -6.63
CA LEU A 12 -12.61 5.90 -5.80
C LEU A 12 -13.87 6.16 -6.63
N PHE A 13 -15.01 6.00 -5.99
CA PHE A 13 -16.30 6.38 -6.56
C PHE A 13 -16.45 7.90 -6.52
N PRO A 14 -16.50 8.61 -7.67
CA PRO A 14 -16.48 10.06 -7.69
C PRO A 14 -17.75 10.71 -7.12
N HIS A 15 -18.86 9.96 -7.10
CA HIS A 15 -20.17 10.38 -6.60
C HIS A 15 -20.42 9.97 -5.14
N LYS A 16 -19.44 9.34 -4.47
CA LYS A 16 -19.49 8.97 -3.05
C LYS A 16 -18.51 9.83 -2.27
N THR A 17 -18.88 10.21 -1.04
CA THR A 17 -18.00 10.91 -0.11
C THR A 17 -16.85 10.01 0.36
N VAL A 18 -15.88 10.55 1.09
CA VAL A 18 -14.81 9.77 1.73
C VAL A 18 -15.40 8.67 2.61
N LEU A 19 -16.33 9.02 3.51
CA LEU A 19 -17.00 8.05 4.38
C LEU A 19 -17.68 6.93 3.60
N GLN A 20 -18.40 7.27 2.55
CA GLN A 20 -19.09 6.30 1.70
C GLN A 20 -18.13 5.45 0.88
N ASN A 21 -17.00 6.01 0.42
CA ASN A 21 -15.96 5.26 -0.27
C ASN A 21 -15.32 4.23 0.67
N VAL A 22 -14.94 4.64 1.88
CA VAL A 22 -14.32 3.75 2.86
C VAL A 22 -15.28 2.67 3.32
N GLY A 23 -16.55 3.00 3.57
CA GLY A 23 -17.58 2.06 3.98
C GLY A 23 -18.10 1.12 2.88
N TYR A 24 -17.76 1.35 1.61
CA TYR A 24 -18.36 0.66 0.48
C TYR A 24 -18.21 -0.87 0.54
N GLY A 25 -17.03 -1.38 0.90
CA GLY A 25 -16.83 -2.82 1.02
C GLY A 25 -17.71 -3.47 2.09
N LEU A 26 -17.95 -2.75 3.19
CA LEU A 26 -18.85 -3.19 4.25
C LEU A 26 -20.33 -3.11 3.84
N GLU A 27 -20.70 -2.10 3.01
CA GLU A 27 -22.01 -1.99 2.39
C GLU A 27 -22.30 -3.23 1.53
N MET A 28 -21.33 -3.67 0.71
CA MET A 28 -21.46 -4.88 -0.11
C MET A 28 -21.53 -6.18 0.71
N GLN A 29 -21.04 -6.17 1.94
CA GLN A 29 -21.16 -7.27 2.90
C GLN A 29 -22.50 -7.28 3.65
N GLY A 30 -23.36 -6.30 3.40
CA GLY A 30 -24.65 -6.17 4.09
C GLY A 30 -24.54 -5.68 5.56
N ILE A 31 -23.40 -5.05 5.90
CA ILE A 31 -23.22 -4.47 7.24
C ILE A 31 -24.12 -3.25 7.41
N ASP A 32 -24.83 -3.20 8.53
CA ASP A 32 -25.71 -2.10 8.87
C ASP A 32 -24.99 -0.74 8.87
N GLU A 33 -25.72 0.33 8.53
CA GLU A 33 -25.16 1.66 8.28
C GLU A 33 -24.42 2.24 9.48
N ASN A 34 -24.95 2.11 10.68
CA ASN A 34 -24.33 2.67 11.89
C ASN A 34 -22.98 1.99 12.17
N LYS A 35 -22.94 0.66 12.08
CA LYS A 35 -21.73 -0.12 12.27
C LYS A 35 -20.73 0.16 11.16
N ARG A 36 -21.18 0.22 9.90
CA ARG A 36 -20.37 0.56 8.73
C ARG A 36 -19.72 1.93 8.86
N ASN A 37 -20.50 2.95 9.26
CA ASN A 37 -20.00 4.30 9.44
C ASN A 37 -19.00 4.38 10.59
N SER A 38 -19.23 3.70 11.70
CA SER A 38 -18.26 3.62 12.81
C SER A 38 -16.93 3.04 12.36
N VAL A 39 -16.93 1.89 11.68
CA VAL A 39 -15.69 1.27 11.16
C VAL A 39 -15.02 2.18 10.14
N ALA A 40 -15.79 2.80 9.24
CA ALA A 40 -15.22 3.70 8.24
C ALA A 40 -14.55 4.93 8.89
N MET A 41 -15.17 5.52 9.92
CA MET A 41 -14.59 6.64 10.68
C MET A 41 -13.27 6.25 11.34
N ASP A 42 -13.19 5.07 11.98
CA ASP A 42 -11.96 4.57 12.60
C ASP A 42 -10.81 4.46 11.56
N LYS A 43 -11.12 3.97 10.34
CA LYS A 43 -10.12 3.84 9.27
C LYS A 43 -9.75 5.19 8.65
N ILE A 44 -10.68 6.13 8.52
CA ILE A 44 -10.41 7.51 8.10
C ILE A 44 -9.46 8.18 9.10
N GLN A 45 -9.69 8.00 10.39
CA GLN A 45 -8.80 8.49 11.44
C GLN A 45 -7.40 7.86 11.35
N ALA A 46 -7.32 6.54 11.19
CA ALA A 46 -6.05 5.81 11.09
C ALA A 46 -5.15 6.28 9.92
N VAL A 47 -5.76 6.78 8.83
CA VAL A 47 -5.03 7.33 7.68
C VAL A 47 -4.87 8.86 7.74
N GLY A 48 -5.27 9.51 8.84
CA GLY A 48 -5.10 10.96 9.05
C GLY A 48 -5.97 11.83 8.15
N LEU A 49 -7.22 11.40 7.90
CA LEU A 49 -8.20 12.14 7.09
C LEU A 49 -9.40 12.65 7.90
N ASN A 50 -9.20 12.92 9.21
CA ASN A 50 -10.25 13.49 10.05
C ASN A 50 -10.69 14.86 9.53
N GLY A 51 -12.00 15.09 9.49
CA GLY A 51 -12.60 16.32 8.98
C GLY A 51 -12.84 16.33 7.47
N PHE A 52 -12.47 15.25 6.75
CA PHE A 52 -12.69 15.10 5.31
C PHE A 52 -13.77 14.09 4.96
N GLU A 53 -14.50 13.56 5.93
CA GLU A 53 -15.46 12.47 5.79
C GLU A 53 -16.54 12.75 4.74
N ASN A 54 -17.00 14.01 4.67
CA ASN A 54 -18.07 14.46 3.78
C ASN A 54 -17.56 15.01 2.45
N GLN A 55 -16.24 15.07 2.22
CA GLN A 55 -15.66 15.53 0.97
C GLN A 55 -15.79 14.47 -0.13
N PHE A 56 -15.89 14.94 -1.37
CA PHE A 56 -15.85 14.07 -2.56
C PHE A 56 -14.41 13.93 -3.08
N PRO A 57 -14.08 12.85 -3.81
CA PRO A 57 -12.73 12.66 -4.35
C PRO A 57 -12.16 13.86 -5.11
N ALA A 58 -12.98 14.57 -5.88
CA ALA A 58 -12.57 15.76 -6.64
C ALA A 58 -12.08 16.93 -5.77
N GLN A 59 -12.39 16.93 -4.47
CA GLN A 59 -12.00 17.97 -3.50
C GLN A 59 -10.70 17.62 -2.76
N LEU A 60 -10.10 16.45 -3.04
CA LEU A 60 -8.95 15.90 -2.35
C LEU A 60 -7.69 15.96 -3.23
N SER A 61 -6.52 16.15 -2.61
CA SER A 61 -5.25 15.95 -3.28
C SER A 61 -5.04 14.47 -3.66
N GLY A 62 -4.11 14.17 -4.59
CA GLY A 62 -3.79 12.80 -4.97
C GLY A 62 -3.37 11.92 -3.77
N GLY A 63 -2.55 12.47 -2.86
CA GLY A 63 -2.16 11.77 -1.64
C GLY A 63 -3.34 11.49 -0.70
N MET A 64 -4.29 12.43 -0.58
CA MET A 64 -5.52 12.21 0.20
C MET A 64 -6.40 11.14 -0.44
N GLN A 65 -6.56 11.15 -1.76
CA GLN A 65 -7.30 10.10 -2.48
C GLN A 65 -6.68 8.72 -2.27
N GLN A 66 -5.35 8.64 -2.27
CA GLN A 66 -4.62 7.40 -1.97
C GLN A 66 -4.91 6.91 -0.55
N ARG A 67 -4.90 7.80 0.44
CA ARG A 67 -5.25 7.46 1.83
C ARG A 67 -6.69 6.97 1.95
N VAL A 68 -7.64 7.52 1.20
CA VAL A 68 -9.02 7.01 1.13
C VAL A 68 -9.05 5.58 0.56
N GLY A 69 -8.28 5.31 -0.50
CA GLY A 69 -8.14 3.96 -1.08
C GLY A 69 -7.57 2.95 -0.08
N LEU A 70 -6.55 3.35 0.69
CA LEU A 70 -5.97 2.53 1.76
C LEU A 70 -6.99 2.28 2.89
N ALA A 71 -7.67 3.33 3.38
CA ALA A 71 -8.70 3.21 4.41
C ALA A 71 -9.83 2.27 3.99
N ARG A 72 -10.29 2.36 2.72
CA ARG A 72 -11.30 1.46 2.15
C ARG A 72 -10.85 0.00 2.15
N ALA A 73 -9.60 -0.27 1.80
CA ALA A 73 -9.05 -1.63 1.82
C ALA A 73 -8.92 -2.17 3.25
N LEU A 74 -8.57 -1.30 4.22
CA LEU A 74 -8.48 -1.65 5.64
C LEU A 74 -9.85 -1.88 6.30
N ALA A 75 -10.90 -1.22 5.82
CA ALA A 75 -12.23 -1.30 6.43
C ALA A 75 -12.85 -2.69 6.31
N THR A 76 -12.54 -3.45 5.26
CA THR A 76 -13.08 -4.80 5.03
C THR A 76 -12.43 -5.89 5.88
N ASP A 77 -11.42 -5.56 6.65
CA ASP A 77 -10.70 -6.45 7.58
C ASP A 77 -10.32 -7.81 6.98
N THR A 78 -9.65 -7.76 5.83
CA THR A 78 -9.17 -8.96 5.11
C THR A 78 -7.78 -9.37 5.57
N ASP A 79 -7.44 -10.65 5.46
CA ASP A 79 -6.12 -11.18 5.86
C ASP A 79 -5.00 -10.73 4.92
N ILE A 80 -5.34 -10.54 3.63
CA ILE A 80 -4.39 -10.19 2.57
C ILE A 80 -4.80 -8.88 1.92
N MET A 81 -3.83 -7.97 1.74
CA MET A 81 -3.99 -6.73 0.99
C MET A 81 -3.07 -6.75 -0.23
N LEU A 82 -3.66 -6.61 -1.41
CA LEU A 82 -2.92 -6.42 -2.66
C LEU A 82 -2.78 -4.93 -2.94
N MET A 83 -1.58 -4.47 -3.25
CA MET A 83 -1.29 -3.08 -3.60
C MET A 83 -0.56 -3.06 -4.95
N ASP A 84 -1.22 -2.52 -5.97
CA ASP A 84 -0.70 -2.47 -7.33
C ASP A 84 -0.22 -1.06 -7.63
N GLU A 85 1.11 -0.87 -7.65
CA GLU A 85 1.80 0.43 -7.87
C GLU A 85 1.17 1.59 -7.09
N ALA A 86 0.76 1.32 -5.85
CA ALA A 86 -0.11 2.20 -5.09
C ALA A 86 0.46 3.62 -4.87
N PHE A 87 1.78 3.80 -4.92
CA PHE A 87 2.44 5.09 -4.67
C PHE A 87 3.08 5.72 -5.91
N SER A 88 3.00 5.07 -7.09
CA SER A 88 3.69 5.52 -8.31
C SER A 88 3.23 6.89 -8.81
N ALA A 89 1.95 7.23 -8.62
CA ALA A 89 1.35 8.50 -9.05
C ALA A 89 1.57 9.66 -8.07
N LEU A 90 2.25 9.44 -6.94
CA LEU A 90 2.48 10.46 -5.92
C LEU A 90 3.83 11.18 -6.12
N ASP A 91 3.88 12.45 -5.74
CA ASP A 91 5.16 13.17 -5.64
C ASP A 91 6.07 12.55 -4.57
N PRO A 92 7.41 12.77 -4.65
CA PRO A 92 8.37 12.08 -3.78
C PRO A 92 8.14 12.29 -2.28
N LEU A 93 7.69 13.47 -1.87
CA LEU A 93 7.46 13.79 -0.45
C LEU A 93 6.26 13.03 0.08
N ILE A 94 5.11 13.15 -0.60
CA ILE A 94 3.88 12.45 -0.23
C ILE A 94 4.08 10.93 -0.29
N ARG A 95 4.83 10.43 -1.29
CA ARG A 95 5.19 9.01 -1.40
C ARG A 95 5.94 8.52 -0.16
N SER A 96 6.97 9.27 0.29
CA SER A 96 7.74 8.91 1.48
C SER A 96 6.87 8.86 2.75
N ASP A 97 5.95 9.82 2.90
CA ASP A 97 5.01 9.86 4.03
C ASP A 97 4.05 8.67 3.99
N MET A 98 3.52 8.33 2.81
CA MET A 98 2.61 7.19 2.62
C MET A 98 3.31 5.85 2.91
N GLN A 99 4.55 5.69 2.47
CA GLN A 99 5.37 4.51 2.76
C GLN A 99 5.58 4.34 4.27
N LYS A 100 5.93 5.43 4.97
CA LYS A 100 6.08 5.42 6.42
C LYS A 100 4.76 5.03 7.11
N GLN A 101 3.65 5.67 6.72
CA GLN A 101 2.33 5.37 7.25
C GLN A 101 1.94 3.90 7.03
N LEU A 102 2.27 3.32 5.85
CA LEU A 102 2.01 1.91 5.58
C LEU A 102 2.80 0.99 6.53
N LEU A 103 4.09 1.29 6.79
CA LEU A 103 4.91 0.53 7.72
C LEU A 103 4.38 0.62 9.16
N ASP A 104 3.98 1.81 9.61
CA ASP A 104 3.40 2.02 10.93
C ASP A 104 2.10 1.20 11.09
N LEU A 105 1.20 1.26 10.09
CA LEU A 105 -0.03 0.47 10.06
C LEU A 105 0.23 -1.04 10.00
N GLN A 106 1.25 -1.50 9.25
CA GLN A 106 1.61 -2.90 9.17
C GLN A 106 2.11 -3.45 10.51
N ALA A 107 2.88 -2.67 11.25
CA ALA A 107 3.36 -3.04 12.59
C ALA A 107 2.19 -3.28 13.57
N GLU A 108 1.11 -2.50 13.45
CA GLU A 108 -0.08 -2.64 14.28
C GLU A 108 -0.99 -3.78 13.83
N LEU A 109 -1.28 -3.86 12.52
CA LEU A 109 -2.31 -4.73 11.97
C LEU A 109 -1.82 -6.15 11.65
N LYS A 110 -0.51 -6.34 11.45
CA LYS A 110 0.15 -7.62 11.13
C LYS A 110 -0.51 -8.38 9.97
N LYS A 111 -0.99 -7.64 8.94
CA LYS A 111 -1.60 -8.22 7.75
C LYS A 111 -0.55 -8.62 6.73
N THR A 112 -0.86 -9.62 5.90
CA THR A 112 -0.03 -9.90 4.73
C THR A 112 -0.31 -8.87 3.63
N ILE A 113 0.73 -8.15 3.22
CA ILE A 113 0.66 -7.19 2.12
C ILE A 113 1.47 -7.73 0.94
N VAL A 114 0.83 -7.87 -0.21
CA VAL A 114 1.51 -8.13 -1.49
C VAL A 114 1.57 -6.81 -2.23
N PHE A 115 2.77 -6.25 -2.35
CA PHE A 115 3.02 -4.94 -2.93
C PHE A 115 3.72 -5.09 -4.28
N ILE A 116 3.11 -4.61 -5.35
CA ILE A 116 3.68 -4.58 -6.70
C ILE A 116 4.24 -3.19 -6.94
N THR A 117 5.52 -3.12 -7.33
CA THR A 117 6.19 -1.89 -7.70
C THR A 117 7.28 -2.17 -8.75
N HIS A 118 7.60 -1.17 -9.56
CA HIS A 118 8.77 -1.17 -10.42
C HIS A 118 9.96 -0.39 -9.80
N ASP A 119 9.76 0.21 -8.62
CA ASP A 119 10.77 0.96 -7.89
C ASP A 119 11.49 0.03 -6.89
N LEU A 120 12.79 -0.20 -7.15
CA LEU A 120 13.61 -1.06 -6.32
C LEU A 120 13.79 -0.51 -4.90
N ASP A 121 14.03 0.80 -4.75
CA ASP A 121 14.21 1.42 -3.43
C ASP A 121 12.95 1.26 -2.57
N GLU A 122 11.77 1.35 -3.20
CA GLU A 122 10.49 1.10 -2.55
C GLU A 122 10.38 -0.35 -2.10
N SER A 123 10.71 -1.32 -2.94
CA SER A 123 10.67 -2.75 -2.59
C SER A 123 11.64 -3.10 -1.46
N LEU A 124 12.85 -2.53 -1.49
CA LEU A 124 13.86 -2.71 -0.45
C LEU A 124 13.47 -2.10 0.91
N ARG A 125 12.73 -0.99 0.86
CA ARG A 125 12.25 -0.29 2.07
C ARG A 125 11.06 -0.99 2.71
N LEU A 126 10.07 -1.39 1.90
CA LEU A 126 8.79 -1.90 2.38
C LEU A 126 8.78 -3.42 2.59
N GLY A 127 9.46 -4.18 1.72
CA GLY A 127 9.36 -5.63 1.69
C GLY A 127 10.16 -6.33 2.79
N ASP A 128 9.56 -7.32 3.43
CA ASP A 128 10.28 -8.34 4.20
C ASP A 128 10.88 -9.40 3.27
N HIS A 129 10.17 -9.71 2.18
CA HIS A 129 10.62 -10.54 1.07
C HIS A 129 10.34 -9.84 -0.26
N ILE A 130 11.24 -10.00 -1.21
CA ILE A 130 11.13 -9.42 -2.55
C ILE A 130 11.15 -10.54 -3.57
N GLY A 131 10.18 -10.51 -4.48
CA GLY A 131 10.16 -11.36 -5.68
C GLY A 131 10.50 -10.53 -6.92
N ILE A 132 11.56 -10.89 -7.63
CA ILE A 132 11.96 -10.24 -8.88
C ILE A 132 11.38 -11.02 -10.05
N LEU A 133 10.61 -10.32 -10.90
CA LEU A 133 10.04 -10.88 -12.12
C LEU A 133 10.76 -10.31 -13.34
N ASN A 134 11.08 -11.18 -14.29
CA ASN A 134 11.58 -10.82 -15.61
C ASN A 134 10.80 -11.60 -16.69
N ALA A 135 10.27 -10.88 -17.68
CA ALA A 135 9.49 -11.45 -18.78
C ALA A 135 8.39 -12.43 -18.31
N GLY A 136 7.68 -12.10 -17.22
CA GLY A 136 6.61 -12.91 -16.65
C GLY A 136 7.06 -14.15 -15.85
N LYS A 137 8.37 -14.30 -15.62
CA LYS A 137 8.93 -15.40 -14.82
C LYS A 137 9.49 -14.85 -13.51
N LEU A 138 9.27 -15.56 -12.42
CA LEU A 138 9.88 -15.28 -11.13
C LEU A 138 11.35 -15.74 -11.18
N VAL A 139 12.28 -14.77 -11.11
CA VAL A 139 13.74 -15.01 -11.24
C VAL A 139 14.36 -15.30 -9.88
N GLN A 140 14.00 -14.49 -8.86
CA GLN A 140 14.54 -14.63 -7.53
C GLN A 140 13.50 -14.22 -6.48
N VAL A 141 13.52 -14.89 -5.33
CA VAL A 141 12.82 -14.49 -4.10
C VAL A 141 13.80 -14.52 -2.95
N GLY A 142 13.78 -13.48 -2.12
CA GLY A 142 14.63 -13.41 -0.93
C GLY A 142 14.35 -12.16 -0.11
N THR A 143 15.02 -12.05 1.02
CA THR A 143 15.06 -10.82 1.82
C THR A 143 15.77 -9.70 1.05
N PRO A 144 15.55 -8.42 1.38
CA PRO A 144 16.30 -7.31 0.77
C PRO A 144 17.83 -7.51 0.78
N VAL A 145 18.36 -8.05 1.87
CA VAL A 145 19.81 -8.31 2.00
C VAL A 145 20.26 -9.44 1.06
N GLU A 146 19.51 -10.53 0.97
CA GLU A 146 19.84 -11.65 0.07
C GLU A 146 19.81 -11.21 -1.40
N ILE A 147 18.80 -10.44 -1.81
CA ILE A 147 18.69 -9.91 -3.19
C ILE A 147 19.92 -9.08 -3.56
N ILE A 148 20.40 -8.21 -2.66
CA ILE A 148 21.54 -7.32 -2.91
C ILE A 148 22.88 -8.05 -2.86
N MET A 149 23.03 -8.99 -1.92
CA MET A 149 24.32 -9.63 -1.67
C MET A 149 24.56 -10.87 -2.54
N ASN A 150 23.49 -11.54 -2.96
CA ASN A 150 23.54 -12.80 -3.70
C ASN A 150 22.56 -12.77 -4.89
N PRO A 151 22.77 -11.87 -5.90
CA PRO A 151 21.92 -11.85 -7.08
C PRO A 151 21.98 -13.19 -7.83
N ALA A 152 20.82 -13.70 -8.27
CA ALA A 152 20.69 -15.02 -8.87
C ALA A 152 21.22 -15.08 -10.31
N ASP A 153 21.22 -13.99 -11.02
CA ASP A 153 21.70 -13.87 -12.40
C ASP A 153 22.12 -12.43 -12.76
N ASP A 154 22.65 -12.25 -13.97
CA ASP A 154 23.12 -10.96 -14.50
C ASP A 154 21.99 -9.91 -14.55
N TYR A 155 20.73 -10.33 -14.74
CA TYR A 155 19.59 -9.43 -14.73
C TYR A 155 19.35 -8.85 -13.32
N VAL A 156 19.35 -9.69 -12.30
CA VAL A 156 19.20 -9.24 -10.91
C VAL A 156 20.40 -8.40 -10.50
N GLU A 157 21.63 -8.79 -10.87
CA GLU A 157 22.84 -8.02 -10.59
C GLU A 157 22.76 -6.61 -11.21
N ALA A 158 22.36 -6.51 -12.47
CA ALA A 158 22.15 -5.22 -13.13
C ALA A 158 21.05 -4.38 -12.46
N PHE A 159 19.97 -5.03 -11.99
CA PHE A 159 18.83 -4.38 -11.34
C PHE A 159 19.21 -3.76 -9.97
N VAL A 160 20.11 -4.42 -9.21
CA VAL A 160 20.55 -3.94 -7.89
C VAL A 160 21.85 -3.14 -7.90
N LYS A 161 22.45 -2.92 -9.06
CA LYS A 161 23.79 -2.33 -9.22
C LYS A 161 23.94 -0.97 -8.55
N ASP A 162 22.95 -0.11 -8.70
CA ASP A 162 23.00 1.29 -8.25
C ASP A 162 22.47 1.48 -6.81
N VAL A 163 22.13 0.39 -6.12
CA VAL A 163 21.60 0.43 -4.74
C VAL A 163 22.71 0.79 -3.75
N ASN A 164 22.40 1.72 -2.86
CA ASN A 164 23.26 2.01 -1.73
C ASN A 164 23.19 0.90 -0.66
N ARG A 165 24.02 -0.13 -0.83
CA ARG A 165 24.07 -1.33 0.01
C ARG A 165 24.16 -1.02 1.50
N ALA A 166 24.91 0.02 1.88
CA ALA A 166 25.08 0.41 3.28
C ALA A 166 23.77 0.92 3.93
N LYS A 167 22.90 1.57 3.16
CA LYS A 167 21.59 2.03 3.67
C LYS A 167 20.64 0.88 3.94
N VAL A 168 20.61 -0.11 3.05
CA VAL A 168 19.68 -1.25 3.17
C VAL A 168 20.07 -2.14 4.34
N ILE A 169 21.35 -2.44 4.50
CA ILE A 169 21.84 -3.25 5.62
C ILE A 169 21.54 -2.57 6.96
N LYS A 170 21.77 -1.26 7.09
CA LYS A 170 21.48 -0.53 8.34
C LYS A 170 19.99 -0.41 8.69
N ALA A 171 19.10 -0.46 7.72
CA ALA A 171 17.67 -0.30 7.95
C ALA A 171 16.95 -1.61 8.37
N LYS A 172 17.61 -2.76 8.18
CA LYS A 172 17.03 -4.09 8.39
C LYS A 172 17.71 -4.90 9.52
N ILE A 173 18.74 -4.30 10.20
CA ILE A 173 19.33 -4.81 11.44
C ILE A 173 18.72 -4.06 12.64
#